data_45a69e0dd03bc3858de2aac4705d5233
#
_entry.id   45a69e0dd03bc3858de2aac4705d5233
#
_cell.length_a   1.000
_cell.length_b   1.000
_cell.length_c   1.000
_cell.angle_alpha   90.00
_cell.angle_beta   90.00
_cell.angle_gamma   90.00
#
_symmetry.space_group_name_H-M   'P 1'
#
loop_
_entity.id
_entity.type
_entity.pdbx_description
1 polymer ?
#
loop_
_entity_poly.entity_id
_entity_poly.type
_entity_poly.pdbx_seq_one_letter_code
_entity_poly.pdbx_strand_id
1 'polypeptide(L)'
;MKILKLIRPEKPLKELNWFDIAIVTAIMFGQFIVWSTELFLTSLQPVAQTVTAATETATNTARDGAAYSSNFTLQIILLTLALAYLILRNFDFKQLPIRFKWSVLFWVPLIFAIVGLFGDIVTTVSGEYDYFNINLLPFIDPMQIIHKFLALSPMAIAYALLNGFYEEFFFLGVMTSVNQKYKWLALAYSILIRISFHTYQGLLWAVVIGVIYGLFYYVLYKKVIKNLLPFFLMHALADMFGSSILYLLINWGT
;
A
#
# COMPACT_ATOMS: atom_id res chain seq x y z
N MET A 1 -38.29 -11.24 6.56
CA MET A 1 -37.76 -10.83 7.88
C MET A 1 -36.62 -11.71 8.40
N LYS A 2 -36.64 -13.06 8.29
CA LYS A 2 -35.52 -13.94 8.75
C LYS A 2 -34.22 -13.75 7.99
N ILE A 3 -34.23 -13.55 6.66
CA ILE A 3 -33.04 -13.36 5.82
C ILE A 3 -32.32 -12.05 6.14
N LEU A 4 -33.05 -10.96 6.39
CA LEU A 4 -32.49 -9.67 6.79
C LEU A 4 -31.74 -9.74 8.13
N LYS A 5 -32.22 -10.55 9.10
CA LYS A 5 -31.55 -10.78 10.37
C LYS A 5 -30.25 -11.60 10.22
N LEU A 6 -30.17 -12.47 9.21
CA LEU A 6 -28.96 -13.24 8.88
C LEU A 6 -27.88 -12.33 8.26
N ILE A 7 -28.30 -11.35 7.46
CA ILE A 7 -27.39 -10.41 6.79
C ILE A 7 -26.96 -9.30 7.75
N ARG A 8 -27.89 -8.78 8.55
CA ARG A 8 -27.64 -7.67 9.49
C ARG A 8 -27.86 -8.12 10.93
N PRO A 9 -26.79 -8.40 11.69
CA PRO A 9 -26.88 -8.68 13.12
C PRO A 9 -27.49 -7.52 13.90
N GLU A 10 -28.28 -7.81 14.93
CA GLU A 10 -28.91 -6.80 15.79
C GLU A 10 -27.87 -5.99 16.59
N LYS A 11 -26.79 -6.66 17.02
CA LYS A 11 -25.67 -6.02 17.73
C LYS A 11 -24.53 -5.69 16.77
N PRO A 12 -23.81 -4.57 16.99
CA PRO A 12 -22.62 -4.25 16.22
C PRO A 12 -21.58 -5.38 16.26
N LEU A 13 -21.09 -5.78 15.06
CA LEU A 13 -20.06 -6.80 14.94
C LEU A 13 -18.70 -6.21 15.29
N LYS A 14 -18.10 -6.72 16.33
CA LYS A 14 -16.68 -6.43 16.69
C LYS A 14 -15.71 -7.36 15.98
N GLU A 15 -16.16 -8.52 15.56
CA GLU A 15 -15.36 -9.53 14.88
C GLU A 15 -16.04 -9.93 13.57
N LEU A 16 -15.23 -9.95 12.51
CA LEU A 16 -15.63 -10.43 11.19
C LEU A 16 -15.36 -11.92 11.08
N ASN A 17 -16.25 -12.65 10.44
CA ASN A 17 -16.03 -14.04 10.11
C ASN A 17 -15.30 -14.19 8.77
N TRP A 18 -14.84 -15.39 8.43
CA TRP A 18 -14.09 -15.65 7.20
C TRP A 18 -14.86 -15.36 5.91
N PHE A 19 -16.19 -15.49 5.94
CA PHE A 19 -17.04 -15.14 4.81
C PHE A 19 -17.04 -13.62 4.58
N ASP A 20 -17.14 -12.83 5.66
CA ASP A 20 -17.03 -11.37 5.59
C ASP A 20 -15.65 -10.94 5.04
N ILE A 21 -14.59 -11.57 5.54
CA ILE A 21 -13.21 -11.31 5.06
C ILE A 21 -13.08 -11.65 3.57
N ALA A 22 -13.56 -12.82 3.13
CA ALA A 22 -13.49 -13.23 1.73
C ALA A 22 -14.23 -12.26 0.80
N ILE A 23 -15.44 -11.80 1.18
CA ILE A 23 -16.20 -10.83 0.40
C ILE A 23 -15.47 -9.49 0.32
N VAL A 24 -15.00 -8.95 1.44
CA VAL A 24 -14.27 -7.67 1.45
C VAL A 24 -12.97 -7.79 0.65
N THR A 25 -12.25 -8.90 0.77
CA THR A 25 -11.06 -9.17 -0.06
C THR A 25 -11.40 -9.18 -1.55
N ALA A 26 -12.44 -9.92 -1.94
CA ALA A 26 -12.84 -10.01 -3.34
C ALA A 26 -13.25 -8.64 -3.92
N ILE A 27 -13.98 -7.83 -3.14
CA ILE A 27 -14.37 -6.48 -3.55
C ILE A 27 -13.12 -5.58 -3.67
N MET A 28 -12.27 -5.53 -2.65
CA MET A 28 -11.16 -4.58 -2.62
C MET A 28 -9.97 -5.00 -3.49
N PHE A 29 -9.62 -6.28 -3.50
CA PHE A 29 -8.36 -6.73 -4.11
C PHE A 29 -8.52 -7.72 -5.26
N GLY A 30 -9.71 -8.29 -5.50
CA GLY A 30 -9.89 -9.33 -6.52
C GLY A 30 -9.37 -8.90 -7.89
N GLN A 31 -9.74 -7.72 -8.35
CA GLN A 31 -9.31 -7.20 -9.66
C GLN A 31 -7.81 -6.87 -9.68
N PHE A 32 -7.29 -6.28 -8.61
CA PHE A 32 -5.85 -5.93 -8.52
C PHE A 32 -4.97 -7.18 -8.49
N ILE A 33 -5.40 -8.26 -7.83
CA ILE A 33 -4.70 -9.55 -7.83
C ILE A 33 -4.64 -10.12 -9.26
N VAL A 34 -5.75 -10.11 -9.98
CA VAL A 34 -5.78 -10.59 -11.38
C VAL A 34 -4.82 -9.77 -12.24
N TRP A 35 -4.92 -8.45 -12.24
CA TRP A 35 -4.04 -7.57 -13.01
C TRP A 35 -2.57 -7.73 -12.66
N SER A 36 -2.25 -7.77 -11.37
CA SER A 36 -0.88 -7.95 -10.90
C SER A 36 -0.30 -9.29 -11.36
N THR A 37 -1.11 -10.35 -11.30
CA THR A 37 -0.71 -11.68 -11.77
C THR A 37 -0.50 -11.71 -13.27
N GLU A 38 -1.40 -11.10 -14.05
CA GLU A 38 -1.26 -11.01 -15.52
C GLU A 38 0.01 -10.26 -15.92
N LEU A 39 0.29 -9.10 -15.29
CA LEU A 39 1.50 -8.33 -15.54
C LEU A 39 2.77 -9.13 -15.19
N PHE A 40 2.75 -9.83 -14.07
CA PHE A 40 3.86 -10.69 -13.67
C PHE A 40 4.09 -11.83 -14.67
N LEU A 41 3.04 -12.55 -15.08
CA LEU A 41 3.16 -13.63 -16.06
C LEU A 41 3.63 -13.12 -17.43
N THR A 42 3.18 -11.93 -17.84
CA THR A 42 3.64 -11.29 -19.07
C THR A 42 5.12 -10.92 -18.99
N SER A 43 5.61 -10.46 -17.86
CA SER A 43 7.02 -10.12 -17.66
C SER A 43 7.97 -11.34 -17.71
N LEU A 44 7.44 -12.55 -17.51
CA LEU A 44 8.21 -13.80 -17.63
C LEU A 44 8.34 -14.30 -19.08
N GLN A 45 7.57 -13.74 -20.01
CA GLN A 45 7.66 -14.14 -21.43
C GLN A 45 8.88 -13.50 -22.09
N PRO A 46 9.59 -14.22 -22.98
CA PRO A 46 10.71 -13.67 -23.74
C PRO A 46 10.21 -12.47 -24.55
N VAL A 47 10.83 -11.31 -24.36
CA VAL A 47 10.52 -10.09 -25.14
C VAL A 47 10.90 -10.37 -26.59
N ALA A 48 9.93 -10.57 -27.46
CA ALA A 48 10.13 -10.39 -28.89
C ALA A 48 10.44 -8.92 -29.11
N GLN A 49 11.72 -8.60 -29.40
CA GLN A 49 12.20 -7.23 -29.61
C GLN A 49 11.43 -6.58 -30.76
N THR A 50 10.50 -5.71 -30.48
CA THR A 50 10.07 -4.66 -31.37
C THR A 50 10.51 -3.33 -30.77
N VAL A 51 11.65 -2.89 -31.27
CA VAL A 51 12.24 -1.58 -31.00
C VAL A 51 11.33 -0.49 -31.59
N THR A 52 10.84 0.40 -30.72
CA THR A 52 10.54 1.79 -31.10
C THR A 52 10.77 2.68 -29.90
N ALA A 53 12.05 3.01 -29.70
CA ALA A 53 12.46 4.05 -28.76
C ALA A 53 12.53 5.36 -29.57
N ALA A 54 11.56 6.23 -29.38
CA ALA A 54 11.65 7.69 -29.55
C ALA A 54 10.26 8.33 -29.62
N THR A 55 9.63 8.54 -28.47
CA THR A 55 8.57 9.58 -28.27
C THR A 55 8.06 9.54 -26.82
N GLU A 56 8.91 9.15 -25.85
CA GLU A 56 8.41 8.67 -24.56
C GLU A 56 8.14 9.74 -23.50
N THR A 57 8.77 10.93 -23.53
CA THR A 57 8.75 11.79 -22.34
C THR A 57 7.44 12.59 -22.16
N ALA A 58 6.84 13.09 -23.20
CA ALA A 58 5.59 13.85 -23.10
C ALA A 58 4.32 12.96 -23.02
N THR A 59 4.39 11.73 -23.56
CA THR A 59 3.32 10.73 -23.46
C THR A 59 3.26 10.07 -22.10
N ASN A 60 4.37 9.97 -21.38
CA ASN A 60 4.42 9.33 -20.06
C ASN A 60 3.68 10.16 -19.01
N THR A 61 3.88 11.47 -18.95
CA THR A 61 3.20 12.32 -17.93
C THR A 61 1.67 12.34 -18.09
N ALA A 62 1.18 12.33 -19.35
CA ALA A 62 -0.26 12.26 -19.62
C ALA A 62 -0.84 10.87 -19.33
N ARG A 63 -0.08 9.80 -19.64
CA ARG A 63 -0.44 8.42 -19.30
C ARG A 63 -0.46 8.21 -17.80
N ASP A 64 0.53 8.72 -17.07
CA ASP A 64 0.60 8.63 -15.60
C ASP A 64 -0.57 9.35 -14.94
N GLY A 65 -0.92 10.55 -15.42
CA GLY A 65 -2.08 11.29 -14.92
C GLY A 65 -3.41 10.56 -15.18
N ALA A 66 -3.59 9.93 -16.34
CA ALA A 66 -4.77 9.14 -16.65
C ALA A 66 -4.83 7.83 -15.83
N ALA A 67 -3.68 7.18 -15.61
CA ALA A 67 -3.57 5.99 -14.79
C ALA A 67 -3.93 6.30 -13.31
N TYR A 68 -3.40 7.37 -12.73
CA TYR A 68 -3.76 7.81 -11.37
C TYR A 68 -5.26 8.12 -11.26
N SER A 69 -5.85 8.80 -12.24
CA SER A 69 -7.26 9.15 -12.23
C SER A 69 -8.16 7.92 -12.32
N SER A 70 -7.85 6.95 -13.19
CA SER A 70 -8.64 5.72 -13.33
C SER A 70 -8.51 4.82 -12.11
N ASN A 71 -7.30 4.64 -11.56
CA ASN A 71 -7.08 3.87 -10.34
C ASN A 71 -7.75 4.53 -9.12
N PHE A 72 -7.68 5.85 -8.99
CA PHE A 72 -8.37 6.60 -7.95
C PHE A 72 -9.87 6.37 -7.99
N THR A 73 -10.48 6.51 -9.18
CA THR A 73 -11.92 6.29 -9.38
C THR A 73 -12.31 4.86 -9.03
N LEU A 74 -11.55 3.88 -9.52
CA LEU A 74 -11.80 2.47 -9.22
C LEU A 74 -11.72 2.20 -7.72
N GLN A 75 -10.67 2.66 -7.05
CA GLN A 75 -10.50 2.47 -5.60
C GLN A 75 -11.63 3.11 -4.79
N ILE A 76 -12.11 4.31 -5.17
CA ILE A 76 -13.29 4.92 -4.52
C ILE A 76 -14.52 4.03 -4.66
N ILE A 77 -14.78 3.49 -5.85
CA ILE A 77 -15.93 2.60 -6.10
C ILE A 77 -15.82 1.35 -5.24
N LEU A 78 -14.67 0.66 -5.27
CA LEU A 78 -14.45 -0.57 -4.54
C LEU A 78 -14.48 -0.35 -3.02
N LEU A 79 -13.88 0.73 -2.53
CA LEU A 79 -13.94 1.12 -1.12
C LEU A 79 -15.38 1.41 -0.69
N THR A 80 -16.13 2.14 -1.49
CA THR A 80 -17.55 2.42 -1.22
C THR A 80 -18.36 1.14 -1.13
N LEU A 81 -18.15 0.18 -2.03
CA LEU A 81 -18.82 -1.13 -2.00
C LEU A 81 -18.43 -1.93 -0.75
N ALA A 82 -17.14 -1.94 -0.39
CA ALA A 82 -16.66 -2.62 0.81
C ALA A 82 -17.24 -1.99 2.09
N LEU A 83 -17.25 -0.65 2.18
CA LEU A 83 -17.86 0.07 3.30
C LEU A 83 -19.38 -0.17 3.37
N ALA A 84 -20.09 -0.14 2.24
CA ALA A 84 -21.51 -0.44 2.19
C ALA A 84 -21.80 -1.87 2.68
N TYR A 85 -20.98 -2.85 2.26
CA TYR A 85 -21.06 -4.22 2.77
C TYR A 85 -20.86 -4.28 4.30
N LEU A 86 -19.81 -3.65 4.82
CA LEU A 86 -19.52 -3.62 6.25
C LEU A 86 -20.62 -2.92 7.06
N ILE A 87 -21.23 -1.85 6.51
CA ILE A 87 -22.41 -1.18 7.11
C ILE A 87 -23.61 -2.12 7.13
N LEU A 88 -23.89 -2.85 6.04
CA LEU A 88 -24.94 -3.85 5.98
C LEU A 88 -24.73 -4.96 7.01
N ARG A 89 -23.47 -5.34 7.25
CA ARG A 89 -23.07 -6.30 8.29
C ARG A 89 -23.12 -5.71 9.71
N ASN A 90 -23.49 -4.45 9.88
CA ASN A 90 -23.47 -3.75 11.17
C ASN A 90 -22.10 -3.79 11.86
N PHE A 91 -21.01 -3.62 11.07
CA PHE A 91 -19.65 -3.64 11.60
C PHE A 91 -19.40 -2.43 12.51
N ASP A 92 -18.74 -2.66 13.64
CA ASP A 92 -18.41 -1.61 14.60
C ASP A 92 -17.14 -0.84 14.17
N PHE A 93 -17.29 0.18 13.34
CA PHE A 93 -16.17 1.03 12.89
C PHE A 93 -15.47 1.78 14.05
N LYS A 94 -16.09 1.91 15.23
CA LYS A 94 -15.48 2.59 16.38
C LYS A 94 -14.26 1.86 16.93
N GLN A 95 -14.13 0.57 16.61
CA GLN A 95 -12.96 -0.21 16.99
C GLN A 95 -11.72 0.08 16.12
N LEU A 96 -11.87 0.82 15.00
CA LEU A 96 -10.77 1.24 14.13
C LEU A 96 -10.25 2.61 14.58
N PRO A 97 -9.15 2.68 15.33
CA PRO A 97 -8.66 3.93 15.87
C PRO A 97 -7.96 4.76 14.78
N ILE A 98 -8.68 5.71 14.21
CA ILE A 98 -8.16 6.70 13.27
C ILE A 98 -8.23 8.06 13.97
N ARG A 99 -7.12 8.48 14.59
CA ARG A 99 -7.09 9.67 15.44
C ARG A 99 -5.87 10.52 15.15
N PHE A 100 -6.06 11.82 14.97
CA PHE A 100 -4.95 12.75 14.99
C PHE A 100 -4.45 12.90 16.42
N LYS A 101 -3.15 12.65 16.60
CA LYS A 101 -2.38 12.93 17.81
C LYS A 101 -1.05 13.55 17.38
N TRP A 102 -0.46 14.41 18.16
CA TRP A 102 0.85 15.00 17.85
C TRP A 102 1.94 13.95 17.57
N SER A 103 1.82 12.76 18.19
CA SER A 103 2.71 11.64 17.91
C SER A 103 2.65 11.13 16.47
N VAL A 104 1.60 11.43 15.69
CA VAL A 104 1.51 11.09 14.26
C VAL A 104 2.62 11.77 13.49
N LEU A 105 2.92 13.04 13.81
CA LEU A 105 4.00 13.81 13.17
C LEU A 105 5.39 13.22 13.41
N PHE A 106 5.57 12.46 14.47
CA PHE A 106 6.78 11.71 14.75
C PHE A 106 6.78 10.33 14.07
N TRP A 107 5.66 9.59 14.20
CA TRP A 107 5.59 8.21 13.70
C TRP A 107 5.62 8.13 12.17
N VAL A 108 4.98 9.05 11.46
CA VAL A 108 4.93 9.02 9.99
C VAL A 108 6.33 9.09 9.38
N PRO A 109 7.17 10.11 9.64
CA PRO A 109 8.51 10.17 9.06
C PRO A 109 9.42 9.06 9.60
N LEU A 110 9.27 8.63 10.86
CA LEU A 110 10.09 7.55 11.40
C LEU A 110 9.80 6.21 10.70
N ILE A 111 8.54 5.84 10.52
CA ILE A 111 8.18 4.59 9.84
C ILE A 111 8.61 4.66 8.38
N PHE A 112 8.38 5.79 7.71
CA PHE A 112 8.82 6.00 6.33
C PHE A 112 10.34 5.86 6.18
N ALA A 113 11.12 6.45 7.09
CA ALA A 113 12.58 6.35 7.07
C ALA A 113 13.06 4.90 7.29
N ILE A 114 12.44 4.15 8.21
CA ILE A 114 12.79 2.74 8.46
C ILE A 114 12.47 1.89 7.22
N VAL A 115 11.29 2.06 6.64
CA VAL A 115 10.86 1.33 5.43
C VAL A 115 11.74 1.70 4.25
N GLY A 116 12.03 2.98 4.05
CA GLY A 116 12.91 3.47 2.98
C GLY A 116 14.33 2.96 3.10
N LEU A 117 14.92 3.01 4.30
CA LEU A 117 16.26 2.46 4.54
C LEU A 117 16.31 0.94 4.31
N PHE A 118 15.26 0.23 4.71
CA PHE A 118 15.16 -1.20 4.42
C PHE A 118 15.05 -1.46 2.92
N GLY A 119 14.30 -0.64 2.19
CA GLY A 119 14.23 -0.67 0.72
C GLY A 119 15.60 -0.44 0.08
N ASP A 120 16.37 0.56 0.56
CA ASP A 120 17.74 0.82 0.08
C ASP A 120 18.66 -0.39 0.30
N ILE A 121 18.55 -1.06 1.46
CA ILE A 121 19.31 -2.29 1.74
C ILE A 121 18.91 -3.40 0.76
N VAL A 122 17.62 -3.64 0.56
CA VAL A 122 17.14 -4.68 -0.36
C VAL A 122 17.63 -4.42 -1.79
N THR A 123 17.48 -3.19 -2.28
CA THR A 123 17.91 -2.78 -3.62
C THR A 123 19.41 -2.99 -3.82
N THR A 124 20.21 -2.66 -2.80
CA THR A 124 21.68 -2.84 -2.85
C THR A 124 22.06 -4.31 -2.81
N VAL A 125 21.43 -5.11 -1.93
CA VAL A 125 21.75 -6.54 -1.80
C VAL A 125 21.25 -7.34 -3.01
N SER A 126 20.13 -6.94 -3.63
CA SER A 126 19.65 -7.56 -4.88
C SER A 126 20.51 -7.24 -6.11
N GLY A 127 21.39 -6.24 -5.99
CA GLY A 127 22.23 -5.79 -7.11
C GLY A 127 21.51 -4.88 -8.11
N GLU A 128 20.30 -4.42 -7.79
CA GLU A 128 19.55 -3.49 -8.64
C GLU A 128 20.22 -2.12 -8.68
N TYR A 129 20.66 -1.61 -7.52
CA TYR A 129 21.41 -0.37 -7.39
C TYR A 129 22.17 -0.30 -6.04
N ASP A 130 23.43 0.17 -6.05
CA ASP A 130 24.25 0.34 -4.84
C ASP A 130 24.05 1.73 -4.22
N TYR A 131 23.03 1.87 -3.37
CA TYR A 131 22.77 3.11 -2.64
C TYR A 131 23.81 3.45 -1.57
N PHE A 132 24.61 2.48 -1.12
CA PHE A 132 25.66 2.68 -0.10
C PHE A 132 27.02 2.96 -0.69
N ASN A 133 27.10 3.19 -2.00
CA ASN A 133 28.33 3.60 -2.66
C ASN A 133 28.80 4.98 -2.13
N ILE A 134 30.03 5.05 -1.62
CA ILE A 134 30.61 6.27 -1.04
C ILE A 134 30.64 7.44 -2.04
N ASN A 135 30.74 7.15 -3.33
CA ASN A 135 30.73 8.16 -4.38
C ASN A 135 29.38 8.91 -4.51
N LEU A 136 28.33 8.42 -3.88
CA LEU A 136 27.02 9.10 -3.85
C LEU A 136 26.93 10.17 -2.75
N LEU A 137 27.82 10.15 -1.76
CA LEU A 137 27.79 11.11 -0.64
C LEU A 137 27.76 12.58 -1.06
N PRO A 138 28.55 13.05 -2.07
CA PRO A 138 28.51 14.43 -2.54
C PRO A 138 27.16 14.85 -3.16
N PHE A 139 26.34 13.91 -3.56
CA PHE A 139 25.04 14.15 -4.21
C PHE A 139 23.86 14.11 -3.22
N ILE A 140 24.11 13.85 -1.95
CA ILE A 140 23.07 13.90 -0.92
C ILE A 140 22.68 15.35 -0.66
N ASP A 141 21.43 15.66 -0.99
CA ASP A 141 20.84 16.99 -0.82
C ASP A 141 19.42 16.86 -0.21
N PRO A 142 19.22 17.21 1.06
CA PRO A 142 17.92 17.17 1.70
C PRO A 142 16.84 18.03 1.02
N MET A 143 17.24 19.06 0.23
CA MET A 143 16.29 19.88 -0.52
C MET A 143 15.59 19.10 -1.64
N GLN A 144 16.14 17.95 -2.07
CA GLN A 144 15.51 17.08 -3.05
C GLN A 144 14.14 16.59 -2.59
N ILE A 145 13.90 16.43 -1.30
CA ILE A 145 12.58 16.09 -0.76
C ILE A 145 11.54 17.14 -1.17
N ILE A 146 11.90 18.42 -1.04
CA ILE A 146 11.01 19.53 -1.38
C ILE A 146 10.81 19.60 -2.90
N HIS A 147 11.89 19.49 -3.68
CA HIS A 147 11.81 19.52 -5.14
C HIS A 147 10.92 18.39 -5.68
N LYS A 148 11.13 17.16 -5.21
CA LYS A 148 10.32 16.00 -5.60
C LYS A 148 8.86 16.14 -5.15
N PHE A 149 8.61 16.70 -3.96
CA PHE A 149 7.25 16.97 -3.51
C PHE A 149 6.53 18.00 -4.42
N LEU A 150 7.20 19.08 -4.77
CA LEU A 150 6.66 20.12 -5.64
C LEU A 150 6.44 19.64 -7.09
N ALA A 151 7.14 18.60 -7.52
CA ALA A 151 6.98 17.98 -8.81
C ALA A 151 5.76 17.03 -8.89
N LEU A 152 5.17 16.62 -7.75
CA LEU A 152 4.00 15.75 -7.74
C LEU A 152 2.77 16.45 -8.29
N SER A 153 2.03 15.77 -9.15
CA SER A 153 0.73 16.27 -9.58
C SER A 153 -0.30 16.18 -8.44
N PRO A 154 -1.29 17.09 -8.36
CA PRO A 154 -2.35 16.99 -7.35
C PRO A 154 -3.07 15.64 -7.39
N MET A 155 -3.19 15.03 -8.57
CA MET A 155 -3.84 13.72 -8.72
C MET A 155 -2.99 12.58 -8.16
N ALA A 156 -1.66 12.64 -8.30
CA ALA A 156 -0.75 11.67 -7.68
C ALA A 156 -0.84 11.74 -6.16
N ILE A 157 -0.90 12.95 -5.58
CA ILE A 157 -1.07 13.13 -4.12
C ILE A 157 -2.42 12.58 -3.67
N ALA A 158 -3.51 12.91 -4.37
CA ALA A 158 -4.85 12.43 -4.03
C ALA A 158 -4.94 10.90 -4.10
N TYR A 159 -4.36 10.30 -5.15
CA TYR A 159 -4.30 8.86 -5.32
C TYR A 159 -3.49 8.20 -4.20
N ALA A 160 -2.30 8.69 -3.89
CA ALA A 160 -1.45 8.14 -2.84
C ALA A 160 -2.13 8.20 -1.45
N LEU A 161 -2.81 9.30 -1.12
CA LEU A 161 -3.58 9.42 0.12
C LEU A 161 -4.74 8.41 0.18
N LEU A 162 -5.46 8.23 -0.93
CA LEU A 162 -6.52 7.23 -1.02
C LEU A 162 -5.96 5.82 -0.93
N ASN A 163 -4.88 5.51 -1.65
CA ASN A 163 -4.27 4.18 -1.67
C ASN A 163 -3.74 3.77 -0.30
N GLY A 164 -3.02 4.67 0.38
CA GLY A 164 -2.55 4.41 1.74
C GLY A 164 -3.69 4.15 2.73
N PHE A 165 -4.81 4.91 2.62
CA PHE A 165 -6.01 4.62 3.39
C PHE A 165 -6.63 3.27 2.99
N TYR A 166 -6.83 3.03 1.69
CA TYR A 166 -7.46 1.84 1.12
C TYR A 166 -6.78 0.56 1.58
N GLU A 167 -5.46 0.49 1.42
CA GLU A 167 -4.71 -0.70 1.77
C GLU A 167 -4.64 -0.91 3.28
N GLU A 168 -4.25 0.09 4.05
CA GLU A 168 -4.06 -0.11 5.48
C GLU A 168 -5.39 -0.19 6.25
N PHE A 169 -6.49 0.37 5.72
CA PHE A 169 -7.84 0.09 6.22
C PHE A 169 -8.14 -1.40 6.14
N PHE A 170 -7.81 -2.05 5.03
CA PHE A 170 -8.00 -3.49 4.90
C PHE A 170 -7.01 -4.27 5.77
N PHE A 171 -5.70 -4.06 5.58
CA PHE A 171 -4.66 -4.92 6.19
C PHE A 171 -4.54 -4.75 7.71
N LEU A 172 -4.62 -3.53 8.20
CA LEU A 172 -4.50 -3.25 9.64
C LEU A 172 -5.87 -3.04 10.31
N GLY A 173 -6.88 -2.60 9.57
CA GLY A 173 -8.23 -2.43 10.08
C GLY A 173 -9.04 -3.72 10.01
N VAL A 174 -9.50 -4.10 8.82
CA VAL A 174 -10.42 -5.23 8.58
C VAL A 174 -9.78 -6.56 9.00
N MET A 175 -8.55 -6.84 8.52
CA MET A 175 -7.86 -8.10 8.81
C MET A 175 -7.50 -8.30 10.28
N THR A 176 -7.40 -7.23 11.06
CA THR A 176 -7.19 -7.34 12.51
C THR A 176 -8.48 -7.39 13.32
N SER A 177 -9.63 -7.27 12.68
CA SER A 177 -10.97 -7.37 13.27
C SER A 177 -11.55 -8.79 13.20
N VAL A 178 -10.69 -9.81 13.18
CA VAL A 178 -11.09 -11.22 13.29
C VAL A 178 -10.97 -11.69 14.73
N ASN A 179 -11.63 -12.82 15.05
CA ASN A 179 -11.51 -13.43 16.37
C ASN A 179 -10.05 -13.74 16.69
N GLN A 180 -9.63 -13.40 17.93
CA GLN A 180 -8.25 -13.56 18.41
C GLN A 180 -7.70 -14.99 18.24
N LYS A 181 -8.59 -16.01 18.27
CA LYS A 181 -8.23 -17.41 18.02
C LYS A 181 -7.58 -17.59 16.64
N TYR A 182 -8.00 -16.81 15.65
CA TYR A 182 -7.56 -16.92 14.26
C TYR A 182 -6.57 -15.83 13.83
N LYS A 183 -6.05 -15.03 14.75
CA LYS A 183 -5.19 -13.89 14.44
C LYS A 183 -3.98 -14.21 13.56
N TRP A 184 -3.35 -15.36 13.78
CA TRP A 184 -2.18 -15.79 12.99
C TRP A 184 -2.57 -16.25 11.58
N LEU A 185 -3.71 -16.92 11.45
CA LEU A 185 -4.25 -17.30 10.15
C LEU A 185 -4.67 -16.06 9.35
N ALA A 186 -5.30 -15.08 10.02
CA ALA A 186 -5.66 -13.81 9.39
C ALA A 186 -4.41 -13.03 8.96
N LEU A 187 -3.34 -13.04 9.76
CA LEU A 187 -2.06 -12.43 9.38
C LEU A 187 -1.44 -13.13 8.17
N ALA A 188 -1.40 -14.47 8.17
CA ALA A 188 -0.89 -15.23 7.03
C ALA A 188 -1.70 -14.96 5.75
N TYR A 189 -3.03 -14.91 5.85
CA TYR A 189 -3.90 -14.55 4.74
C TYR A 189 -3.66 -13.11 4.27
N SER A 190 -3.54 -12.16 5.20
CA SER A 190 -3.21 -10.77 4.91
C SER A 190 -1.90 -10.64 4.12
N ILE A 191 -0.85 -11.36 4.53
CA ILE A 191 0.44 -11.42 3.84
C ILE A 191 0.26 -11.98 2.43
N LEU A 192 -0.48 -13.09 2.28
CA LEU A 192 -0.72 -13.71 0.99
C LEU A 192 -1.42 -12.74 0.02
N ILE A 193 -2.47 -12.05 0.47
CA ILE A 193 -3.17 -11.05 -0.35
C ILE A 193 -2.22 -9.91 -0.73
N ARG A 194 -1.42 -9.39 0.24
CA ARG A 194 -0.47 -8.31 -0.04
C ARG A 194 0.60 -8.73 -1.06
N ILE A 195 1.13 -9.93 -0.98
CA ILE A 195 2.03 -10.48 -2.00
C ILE A 195 1.33 -10.54 -3.36
N SER A 196 0.12 -11.14 -3.40
CA SER A 196 -0.56 -11.45 -4.66
C SER A 196 -0.85 -10.23 -5.52
N PHE A 197 -1.20 -9.09 -4.93
CA PHE A 197 -1.48 -7.89 -5.73
C PHE A 197 -0.25 -6.98 -5.94
N HIS A 198 0.92 -7.34 -5.38
CA HIS A 198 2.19 -6.66 -5.64
C HIS A 198 3.12 -7.42 -6.60
N THR A 199 2.71 -8.59 -7.13
CA THR A 199 3.56 -9.39 -8.03
C THR A 199 3.97 -8.64 -9.30
N TYR A 200 3.23 -7.59 -9.70
CA TYR A 200 3.60 -6.71 -10.81
C TYR A 200 4.95 -5.98 -10.61
N GLN A 201 5.41 -5.83 -9.37
CA GLN A 201 6.72 -5.26 -9.02
C GLN A 201 7.84 -6.31 -9.03
N GLY A 202 7.55 -7.54 -9.44
CA GLY A 202 8.45 -8.67 -9.33
C GLY A 202 8.33 -9.40 -7.99
N LEU A 203 8.73 -10.67 -8.00
CA LEU A 203 8.52 -11.55 -6.83
C LEU A 203 9.30 -11.10 -5.59
N LEU A 204 10.52 -10.57 -5.76
CA LEU A 204 11.32 -10.06 -4.65
C LEU A 204 10.58 -8.96 -3.90
N TRP A 205 10.15 -7.93 -4.61
CA TRP A 205 9.45 -6.79 -4.02
C TRP A 205 8.08 -7.17 -3.47
N ALA A 206 7.34 -8.05 -4.15
CA ALA A 206 6.08 -8.56 -3.63
C ALA A 206 6.25 -9.25 -2.27
N VAL A 207 7.32 -10.06 -2.11
CA VAL A 207 7.64 -10.72 -0.83
C VAL A 207 8.12 -9.71 0.22
N VAL A 208 8.97 -8.75 -0.14
CA VAL A 208 9.41 -7.69 0.78
C VAL A 208 8.22 -6.88 1.31
N ILE A 209 7.35 -6.41 0.41
CA ILE A 209 6.18 -5.62 0.78
C ILE A 209 5.18 -6.47 1.58
N GLY A 210 4.89 -7.69 1.12
CA GLY A 210 3.90 -8.54 1.77
C GLY A 210 4.36 -9.11 3.11
N VAL A 211 5.59 -9.63 3.19
CA VAL A 211 6.10 -10.28 4.40
C VAL A 211 6.76 -9.25 5.32
N ILE A 212 7.80 -8.57 4.85
CA ILE A 212 8.63 -7.74 5.74
C ILE A 212 7.86 -6.51 6.20
N TYR A 213 7.35 -5.70 5.27
CA TYR A 213 6.59 -4.51 5.64
C TYR A 213 5.26 -4.88 6.27
N GLY A 214 4.58 -5.93 5.77
CA GLY A 214 3.32 -6.42 6.34
C GLY A 214 3.46 -6.85 7.81
N LEU A 215 4.49 -7.63 8.16
CA LEU A 215 4.78 -8.02 9.54
C LEU A 215 5.19 -6.82 10.40
N PHE A 216 6.06 -5.96 9.87
CA PHE A 216 6.51 -4.75 10.56
C PHE A 216 5.32 -3.85 10.94
N TYR A 217 4.44 -3.54 9.98
CA TYR A 217 3.25 -2.72 10.23
C TYR A 217 2.29 -3.38 11.20
N TYR A 218 2.04 -4.68 11.05
CA TYR A 218 1.17 -5.42 11.96
C TYR A 218 1.69 -5.37 13.40
N VAL A 219 2.98 -5.67 13.63
CA VAL A 219 3.57 -5.65 14.97
C VAL A 219 3.55 -4.24 15.55
N LEU A 220 3.95 -3.24 14.76
CA LEU A 220 3.99 -1.85 15.21
C LEU A 220 2.58 -1.32 15.54
N TYR A 221 1.58 -1.64 14.71
CA TYR A 221 0.19 -1.29 14.96
C TYR A 221 -0.37 -1.98 16.21
N LYS A 222 -0.20 -3.29 16.34
CA LYS A 222 -0.81 -4.06 17.44
C LYS A 222 -0.12 -3.85 18.79
N LYS A 223 1.19 -3.56 18.79
CA LYS A 223 1.99 -3.52 20.03
C LYS A 223 2.34 -2.10 20.48
N VAL A 224 2.55 -1.17 19.55
CA VAL A 224 3.14 0.14 19.86
C VAL A 224 2.16 1.29 19.62
N ILE A 225 1.75 1.52 18.38
CA ILE A 225 1.07 2.76 17.99
C ILE A 225 -0.44 2.71 18.27
N LYS A 226 -1.09 1.59 17.99
CA LYS A 226 -2.54 1.37 18.18
C LYS A 226 -3.40 2.51 17.59
N ASN A 227 -2.99 3.04 16.44
CA ASN A 227 -3.65 4.09 15.67
C ASN A 227 -3.34 3.85 14.18
N LEU A 228 -4.35 3.84 13.32
CA LEU A 228 -4.19 3.56 11.90
C LEU A 228 -3.66 4.76 11.11
N LEU A 229 -3.92 5.98 11.56
CA LEU A 229 -3.59 7.20 10.82
C LEU A 229 -2.10 7.31 10.44
N PRO A 230 -1.11 7.00 11.31
CA PRO A 230 0.30 7.01 10.91
C PRO A 230 0.61 6.07 9.75
N PHE A 231 -0.03 4.89 9.69
CA PHE A 231 0.20 3.91 8.64
C PHE A 231 -0.39 4.38 7.31
N PHE A 232 -1.60 4.98 7.31
CA PHE A 232 -2.20 5.56 6.11
C PHE A 232 -1.30 6.64 5.50
N LEU A 233 -0.82 7.56 6.33
CA LEU A 233 0.01 8.68 5.87
C LEU A 233 1.41 8.23 5.44
N MET A 234 2.02 7.30 6.17
CA MET A 234 3.32 6.75 5.80
C MET A 234 3.24 5.97 4.49
N HIS A 235 2.20 5.15 4.29
CA HIS A 235 1.98 4.44 3.04
C HIS A 235 1.79 5.43 1.88
N ALA A 236 0.99 6.48 2.07
CA ALA A 236 0.86 7.53 1.09
C ALA A 236 2.21 8.20 0.73
N LEU A 237 3.10 8.42 1.70
CA LEU A 237 4.45 8.90 1.41
C LEU A 237 5.27 7.89 0.59
N ALA A 238 5.13 6.59 0.89
CA ALA A 238 5.79 5.55 0.10
C ALA A 238 5.28 5.49 -1.35
N ASP A 239 3.99 5.72 -1.57
CA ASP A 239 3.41 5.82 -2.92
C ASP A 239 3.87 7.07 -3.66
N MET A 240 4.07 8.19 -2.95
CA MET A 240 4.54 9.45 -3.54
C MET A 240 6.03 9.43 -3.90
N PHE A 241 6.85 8.79 -3.08
CA PHE A 241 8.31 8.93 -3.14
C PHE A 241 9.05 7.60 -3.33
N GLY A 242 8.33 6.48 -3.34
CA GLY A 242 8.92 5.15 -3.30
C GLY A 242 9.38 4.73 -1.91
N SER A 243 9.82 3.50 -1.79
CA SER A 243 10.35 2.92 -0.54
C SER A 243 11.89 2.96 -0.49
N SER A 244 12.48 4.11 -0.83
CA SER A 244 13.92 4.37 -0.77
C SER A 244 14.17 5.77 -0.20
N ILE A 245 14.88 5.84 0.93
CA ILE A 245 15.21 7.13 1.54
C ILE A 245 16.42 7.77 0.84
N LEU A 246 17.39 6.97 0.43
CA LEU A 246 18.58 7.47 -0.26
C LEU A 246 18.23 7.96 -1.67
N TYR A 247 17.38 7.24 -2.41
CA TYR A 247 16.85 7.75 -3.68
C TYR A 247 16.17 9.12 -3.53
N LEU A 248 15.42 9.30 -2.42
CA LEU A 248 14.71 10.54 -2.15
C LEU A 248 15.69 11.70 -1.89
N LEU A 249 16.85 11.42 -1.27
CA LEU A 249 17.84 12.43 -0.88
C LEU A 249 18.89 12.72 -1.96
N ILE A 250 19.12 11.80 -2.91
CA ILE A 250 20.14 12.00 -3.93
C ILE A 250 19.66 12.97 -5.01
N ASN A 251 20.51 13.95 -5.33
CA ASN A 251 20.37 14.82 -6.48
C ASN A 251 20.88 14.09 -7.73
N TRP A 252 19.98 13.67 -8.59
CA TRP A 252 20.28 12.94 -9.84
C TRP A 252 20.65 13.86 -11.01
N GLY A 253 20.81 15.17 -10.78
CA GLY A 253 21.19 16.13 -11.82
C GLY A 253 20.08 16.49 -12.79
N THR A 254 18.81 16.39 -12.37
CA THR A 254 17.62 16.76 -13.18
C THR A 254 17.22 18.19 -12.96
#